data_b7bca05a3c0b66470925b220409f7358
#
_entry.id   b7bca05a3c0b66470925b220409f7358
#
_cell.length_a   1.000
_cell.length_b   1.000
_cell.length_c   1.000
_cell.angle_alpha   90.00
_cell.angle_beta   90.00
_cell.angle_gamma   90.00
#
_symmetry.space_group_name_H-M   'P 1'
#
loop_
_entity.id
_entity.type
_entity.pdbx_description
1 polymer ?
#
loop_
_entity_poly.entity_id
_entity_poly.type
_entity_poly.pdbx_seq_one_letter_code
_entity_poly.pdbx_strand_id
1 'polypeptide(L)'
;PGAETKAFTSYLPDSSLLADNLTPRAAIRQYQDFFTDFDSAKAYEMVDFFRLPADRKLSAMSKGMREKLQVALIMSRNAHVYLLDEPISGVDPAARDVILRAVISRFNPQAVMLLSTHLINDVESIVSTAVFMSAGQVFLTGDADQLRSTYQTSLDGLFRGMYR
;
A
#
# COMPACT_ATOMS: atom_id res chain seq x y z
N PRO A 1 1.21 -20.12 0.03
CA PRO A 1 2.23 -19.59 0.96
C PRO A 1 2.03 -20.18 2.35
N GLY A 2 3.12 -20.68 2.92
CA GLY A 2 3.13 -21.27 4.26
C GLY A 2 3.23 -20.23 5.38
N ALA A 3 3.24 -20.69 6.63
CA ALA A 3 3.37 -19.81 7.80
C ALA A 3 4.67 -18.98 7.75
N GLU A 4 5.77 -19.59 7.34
CA GLU A 4 7.07 -18.92 7.19
C GLU A 4 7.00 -17.74 6.21
N THR A 5 6.41 -17.93 5.02
CA THR A 5 6.25 -16.84 4.03
C THR A 5 5.42 -15.69 4.59
N LYS A 6 4.34 -16.02 5.32
CA LYS A 6 3.46 -15.01 5.93
C LYS A 6 4.14 -14.25 7.08
N ALA A 7 5.11 -14.86 7.75
CA ALA A 7 5.82 -14.24 8.86
C ALA A 7 6.65 -13.03 8.43
N PHE A 8 7.25 -13.04 7.23
CA PHE A 8 8.07 -11.94 6.72
C PHE A 8 7.40 -11.11 5.60
N THR A 9 6.14 -11.43 5.23
CA THR A 9 5.40 -10.69 4.20
C THR A 9 4.24 -9.92 4.82
N SER A 10 4.15 -8.64 4.50
CA SER A 10 3.00 -7.79 4.82
C SER A 10 2.18 -7.57 3.55
N TYR A 11 0.89 -7.88 3.58
CA TYR A 11 0.02 -7.86 2.41
C TYR A 11 -1.21 -6.97 2.64
N LEU A 12 -1.40 -6.01 1.76
CA LEU A 12 -2.60 -5.19 1.65
C LEU A 12 -3.40 -5.64 0.43
N PRO A 13 -4.53 -6.33 0.58
CA PRO A 13 -5.42 -6.66 -0.53
C PRO A 13 -6.26 -5.45 -0.96
N ASP A 14 -6.77 -5.46 -2.19
CA ASP A 14 -7.72 -4.47 -2.71
C ASP A 14 -9.03 -4.41 -1.90
N SER A 15 -9.42 -5.51 -1.26
CA SER A 15 -10.61 -5.57 -0.39
C SER A 15 -10.25 -5.55 1.09
N SER A 16 -11.08 -4.87 1.91
CA SER A 16 -10.86 -4.84 3.36
C SER A 16 -11.04 -6.20 4.01
N LEU A 17 -10.04 -6.62 4.80
CA LEU A 17 -10.10 -7.82 5.65
C LEU A 17 -10.56 -7.50 7.08
N LEU A 18 -10.78 -6.23 7.40
CA LEU A 18 -11.17 -5.82 8.75
C LEU A 18 -12.69 -5.91 8.94
N ALA A 19 -13.09 -6.52 10.05
CA ALA A 19 -14.51 -6.62 10.39
C ALA A 19 -15.10 -5.25 10.76
N ASP A 20 -16.30 -4.97 10.30
CA ASP A 20 -16.98 -3.68 10.43
C ASP A 20 -17.26 -3.25 11.89
N ASN A 21 -17.33 -4.21 12.81
CA ASN A 21 -17.57 -3.97 14.23
C ASN A 21 -16.30 -3.57 15.01
N LEU A 22 -15.13 -3.72 14.41
CA LEU A 22 -13.87 -3.31 15.04
C LEU A 22 -13.75 -1.78 15.11
N THR A 23 -12.91 -1.33 16.02
CA THR A 23 -12.37 0.03 16.06
C THR A 23 -10.90 0.00 15.63
N PRO A 24 -10.28 1.12 15.21
CA PRO A 24 -8.84 1.16 14.95
C PRO A 24 -8.00 0.60 16.10
N ARG A 25 -8.34 0.95 17.33
CA ARG A 25 -7.69 0.42 18.54
C ARG A 25 -7.79 -1.11 18.64
N ALA A 26 -8.98 -1.66 18.36
CA ALA A 26 -9.19 -3.10 18.39
C ALA A 26 -8.44 -3.81 17.25
N ALA A 27 -8.40 -3.21 16.06
CA ALA A 27 -7.64 -3.73 14.93
C ALA A 27 -6.12 -3.76 15.22
N ILE A 28 -5.58 -2.71 15.83
CA ILE A 28 -4.17 -2.67 16.26
C ILE A 28 -3.85 -3.80 17.24
N ARG A 29 -4.71 -4.01 18.25
CA ARG A 29 -4.52 -5.14 19.21
C ARG A 29 -4.56 -6.48 18.49
N GLN A 30 -5.51 -6.67 17.59
CA GLN A 30 -5.61 -7.91 16.80
C GLN A 30 -4.34 -8.17 15.99
N TYR A 31 -3.76 -7.16 15.34
CA TYR A 31 -2.50 -7.30 14.60
C TYR A 31 -1.33 -7.60 15.53
N GLN A 32 -1.28 -6.98 16.70
CA GLN A 32 -0.26 -7.25 17.72
C GLN A 32 -0.31 -8.69 18.22
N ASP A 33 -1.51 -9.26 18.36
CA ASP A 33 -1.70 -10.65 18.80
C ASP A 33 -1.32 -11.67 17.71
N PHE A 34 -1.51 -11.31 16.41
CA PHE A 34 -1.24 -12.22 15.30
C PHE A 34 0.16 -12.14 14.72
N PHE A 35 0.81 -10.98 14.79
CA PHE A 35 2.09 -10.74 14.13
C PHE A 35 3.16 -10.33 15.14
N THR A 36 4.16 -11.17 15.32
CA THR A 36 5.27 -10.92 16.27
C THR A 36 6.16 -9.75 15.86
N ASP A 37 6.15 -9.38 14.57
CA ASP A 37 6.89 -8.27 13.97
C ASP A 37 6.07 -6.96 13.89
N PHE A 38 4.90 -6.92 14.53
CA PHE A 38 4.02 -5.76 14.50
C PHE A 38 4.43 -4.71 15.54
N ASP A 39 4.62 -3.48 15.10
CA ASP A 39 4.93 -2.33 15.95
C ASP A 39 3.64 -1.53 16.21
N SER A 40 3.06 -1.74 17.41
CA SER A 40 1.84 -1.05 17.82
C SER A 40 2.04 0.44 18.04
N ALA A 41 3.23 0.89 18.46
CA ALA A 41 3.53 2.31 18.63
C ALA A 41 3.49 3.02 17.26
N LYS A 42 4.16 2.45 16.26
CA LYS A 42 4.11 2.93 14.88
C LYS A 42 2.68 2.96 14.32
N ALA A 43 1.86 1.95 14.63
CA ALA A 43 0.46 1.91 14.21
C ALA A 43 -0.36 3.04 14.81
N TYR A 44 -0.20 3.34 16.10
CA TYR A 44 -0.87 4.49 16.72
C TYR A 44 -0.39 5.82 16.15
N GLU A 45 0.91 6.01 15.93
CA GLU A 45 1.44 7.19 15.25
C GLU A 45 0.82 7.40 13.86
N MET A 46 0.63 6.32 13.09
CA MET A 46 -0.01 6.41 11.78
C MET A 46 -1.50 6.70 11.87
N VAL A 47 -2.21 6.14 12.86
CA VAL A 47 -3.63 6.47 13.14
C VAL A 47 -3.78 7.97 13.45
N ASP A 48 -2.89 8.52 14.27
CA ASP A 48 -2.86 9.95 14.60
C ASP A 48 -2.48 10.81 13.38
N PHE A 49 -1.48 10.40 12.61
CA PHE A 49 -1.08 11.08 11.37
C PHE A 49 -2.24 11.16 10.37
N PHE A 50 -2.99 10.09 10.21
CA PHE A 50 -4.18 10.05 9.36
C PHE A 50 -5.43 10.68 9.99
N ARG A 51 -5.33 11.15 11.24
CA ARG A 51 -6.43 11.72 12.05
C ARG A 51 -7.64 10.78 12.12
N LEU A 52 -7.39 9.49 12.32
CA LEU A 52 -8.45 8.50 12.43
C LEU A 52 -8.97 8.44 13.88
N PRO A 53 -10.30 8.37 14.08
CA PRO A 53 -10.89 8.26 15.41
C PRO A 53 -10.66 6.84 15.96
N ALA A 54 -9.74 6.69 16.92
CA ALA A 54 -9.26 5.40 17.41
C ALA A 54 -10.35 4.49 18.01
N ASP A 55 -11.44 5.07 18.50
CA ASP A 55 -12.53 4.35 19.19
C ASP A 55 -13.85 4.30 18.40
N ARG A 56 -13.88 4.83 17.17
CA ARG A 56 -15.04 4.74 16.29
C ARG A 56 -15.06 3.40 15.56
N LYS A 57 -16.23 2.76 15.46
CA LYS A 57 -16.39 1.53 14.68
C LYS A 57 -16.11 1.77 13.19
N LEU A 58 -15.50 0.79 12.53
CA LEU A 58 -15.21 0.84 11.10
C LEU A 58 -16.47 1.00 10.26
N SER A 59 -17.62 0.43 10.70
CA SER A 59 -18.92 0.64 10.06
C SER A 59 -19.35 2.11 9.95
N ALA A 60 -18.87 2.97 10.85
CA ALA A 60 -19.15 4.40 10.88
C ALA A 60 -18.03 5.26 10.24
N MET A 61 -17.03 4.62 9.63
CA MET A 61 -15.92 5.28 8.94
C MET A 61 -16.14 5.31 7.43
N SER A 62 -15.68 6.38 6.78
CA SER A 62 -15.69 6.44 5.31
C SER A 62 -14.76 5.39 4.70
N LYS A 63 -14.94 5.06 3.42
CA LYS A 63 -14.05 4.16 2.68
C LYS A 63 -12.59 4.60 2.81
N GLY A 64 -12.27 5.86 2.51
CA GLY A 64 -10.91 6.39 2.60
C GLY A 64 -10.31 6.34 4.02
N MET A 65 -11.13 6.48 5.09
CA MET A 65 -10.66 6.29 6.47
C MET A 65 -10.29 4.82 6.74
N ARG A 66 -11.06 3.87 6.22
CA ARG A 66 -10.77 2.44 6.36
C ARG A 66 -9.50 2.05 5.60
N GLU A 67 -9.30 2.58 4.40
CA GLU A 67 -8.09 2.35 3.61
C GLU A 67 -6.84 2.90 4.30
N LYS A 68 -6.91 4.13 4.84
CA LYS A 68 -5.84 4.69 5.67
C LYS A 68 -5.50 3.81 6.88
N LEU A 69 -6.52 3.25 7.54
CA LEU A 69 -6.30 2.33 8.66
C LEU A 69 -5.60 1.05 8.20
N GLN A 70 -6.02 0.46 7.08
CA GLN A 70 -5.37 -0.74 6.55
C GLN A 70 -3.90 -0.47 6.21
N VAL A 71 -3.61 0.65 5.54
CA VAL A 71 -2.22 1.07 5.27
C VAL A 71 -1.45 1.24 6.58
N ALA A 72 -2.04 1.87 7.62
CA ALA A 72 -1.41 2.02 8.92
C ALA A 72 -1.03 0.67 9.53
N LEU A 73 -1.92 -0.31 9.50
CA LEU A 73 -1.66 -1.65 10.05
C LEU A 73 -0.57 -2.39 9.26
N ILE A 74 -0.66 -2.40 7.94
CA ILE A 74 0.29 -3.09 7.05
C ILE A 74 1.69 -2.48 7.15
N MET A 75 1.81 -1.16 7.15
CA MET A 75 3.09 -0.46 7.24
C MET A 75 3.70 -0.48 8.65
N SER A 76 2.94 -0.91 9.66
CA SER A 76 3.42 -1.09 11.03
C SER A 76 3.96 -2.48 11.31
N ARG A 77 3.96 -3.38 10.35
CA ARG A 77 4.74 -4.61 10.39
C ARG A 77 6.20 -4.35 10.03
N ASN A 78 7.12 -5.10 10.63
CA ASN A 78 8.54 -5.08 10.29
C ASN A 78 8.86 -6.18 9.26
N ALA A 79 8.09 -6.19 8.18
CA ALA A 79 8.19 -7.21 7.14
C ALA A 79 9.40 -6.97 6.22
N HIS A 80 9.89 -8.03 5.60
CA HIS A 80 10.94 -7.97 4.56
C HIS A 80 10.33 -7.72 3.16
N VAL A 81 9.06 -8.08 2.98
CA VAL A 81 8.34 -7.89 1.73
C VAL A 81 6.98 -7.26 2.00
N TYR A 82 6.68 -6.19 1.29
CA TYR A 82 5.36 -5.55 1.29
C TYR A 82 4.71 -5.76 -0.08
N LEU A 83 3.51 -6.32 -0.07
CA LEU A 83 2.67 -6.49 -1.24
C LEU A 83 1.46 -5.59 -1.08
N LEU A 84 1.34 -4.55 -1.89
CA LEU A 84 0.26 -3.58 -1.84
C LEU A 84 -0.57 -3.67 -3.11
N ASP A 85 -1.79 -4.18 -3.00
CA ASP A 85 -2.70 -4.34 -4.13
C ASP A 85 -3.69 -3.19 -4.18
N GLU A 86 -3.56 -2.33 -5.18
CA GLU A 86 -4.37 -1.13 -5.41
C GLU A 86 -4.52 -0.22 -4.16
N PRO A 87 -3.45 0.13 -3.43
CA PRO A 87 -3.53 0.76 -2.10
C PRO A 87 -4.19 2.14 -2.08
N ILE A 88 -4.43 2.74 -3.25
CA ILE A 88 -4.96 4.11 -3.39
C ILE A 88 -6.18 4.19 -4.33
N SER A 89 -6.68 3.07 -4.84
CA SER A 89 -7.73 3.07 -5.87
C SER A 89 -9.08 3.59 -5.38
N GLY A 90 -9.36 3.43 -4.10
CA GLY A 90 -10.66 3.75 -3.51
C GLY A 90 -10.75 5.10 -2.83
N VAL A 91 -9.72 5.95 -2.88
CA VAL A 91 -9.67 7.23 -2.17
C VAL A 91 -9.64 8.43 -3.10
N ASP A 92 -10.05 9.58 -2.57
CA ASP A 92 -9.95 10.85 -3.30
C ASP A 92 -8.47 11.25 -3.52
N PRO A 93 -8.17 12.08 -4.54
CA PRO A 93 -6.80 12.45 -4.91
C PRO A 93 -5.98 13.04 -3.75
N ALA A 94 -6.59 13.87 -2.89
CA ALA A 94 -5.86 14.46 -1.77
C ALA A 94 -5.48 13.40 -0.71
N ALA A 95 -6.35 12.40 -0.52
CA ALA A 95 -6.06 11.29 0.38
C ALA A 95 -4.99 10.34 -0.19
N ARG A 96 -4.89 10.18 -1.52
CA ARG A 96 -3.84 9.37 -2.17
C ARG A 96 -2.45 9.90 -1.84
N ASP A 97 -2.22 11.20 -2.00
CA ASP A 97 -0.95 11.84 -1.65
C ASP A 97 -0.54 11.61 -0.20
N VAL A 98 -1.52 11.69 0.72
CA VAL A 98 -1.27 11.47 2.14
C VAL A 98 -0.87 10.01 2.40
N ILE A 99 -1.56 9.05 1.77
CA ILE A 99 -1.25 7.62 1.89
C ILE A 99 0.14 7.32 1.32
N LEU A 100 0.45 7.77 0.10
CA LEU A 100 1.73 7.52 -0.54
C LEU A 100 2.90 8.11 0.26
N ARG A 101 2.76 9.34 0.77
CA ARG A 101 3.76 9.93 1.66
C ARG A 101 3.97 9.12 2.93
N ALA A 102 2.90 8.61 3.54
CA ALA A 102 3.00 7.76 4.73
C ALA A 102 3.71 6.43 4.40
N VAL A 103 3.37 5.79 3.28
CA VAL A 103 4.01 4.56 2.81
C VAL A 103 5.51 4.78 2.64
N ILE A 104 5.92 5.81 1.89
CA ILE A 104 7.34 6.09 1.61
C ILE A 104 8.11 6.45 2.88
N SER A 105 7.56 7.34 3.72
CA SER A 105 8.24 7.82 4.92
C SER A 105 8.38 6.75 6.00
N ARG A 106 7.57 5.72 5.97
CA ARG A 106 7.57 4.61 6.94
C ARG A 106 8.12 3.31 6.38
N PHE A 107 8.48 3.31 5.10
CA PHE A 107 9.07 2.15 4.43
C PHE A 107 10.46 1.84 4.98
N ASN A 108 10.71 0.55 5.27
CA ASN A 108 12.04 0.09 5.64
C ASN A 108 12.89 -0.07 4.37
N PRO A 109 13.98 0.68 4.19
CA PRO A 109 14.83 0.59 2.99
C PRO A 109 15.53 -0.76 2.81
N GLN A 110 15.54 -1.61 3.83
CA GLN A 110 16.05 -2.99 3.76
C GLN A 110 14.99 -3.99 3.22
N ALA A 111 13.75 -3.55 3.07
CA ALA A 111 12.66 -4.38 2.58
C ALA A 111 12.44 -4.16 1.07
N VAL A 112 11.67 -5.07 0.45
CA VAL A 112 11.17 -4.92 -0.92
C VAL A 112 9.69 -4.57 -0.88
N MET A 113 9.26 -3.61 -1.69
CA MET A 113 7.85 -3.27 -1.88
C MET A 113 7.43 -3.53 -3.32
N LEU A 114 6.37 -4.30 -3.48
CA LEU A 114 5.66 -4.48 -4.74
C LEU A 114 4.28 -3.83 -4.61
N LEU A 115 4.01 -2.85 -5.46
CA LEU A 115 2.76 -2.11 -5.50
C LEU A 115 2.09 -2.33 -6.86
N SER A 116 0.89 -2.88 -6.87
CA SER A 116 0.06 -2.97 -8.09
C SER A 116 -0.89 -1.77 -8.14
N THR A 117 -1.01 -1.13 -9.29
CA THR A 117 -1.97 -0.04 -9.50
C THR A 117 -2.18 0.27 -10.98
N HIS A 118 -3.35 0.77 -11.30
CA HIS A 118 -3.66 1.40 -12.59
C HIS A 118 -3.51 2.94 -12.53
N LEU A 119 -3.26 3.51 -11.34
CA LEU A 119 -3.09 4.95 -11.11
C LEU A 119 -1.62 5.35 -11.21
N ILE A 120 -1.02 5.15 -12.39
CA ILE A 120 0.41 5.26 -12.62
C ILE A 120 0.93 6.66 -12.32
N ASN A 121 0.18 7.71 -12.70
CA ASN A 121 0.57 9.09 -12.43
C ASN A 121 0.83 9.38 -10.94
N ASP A 122 0.05 8.74 -10.05
CA ASP A 122 0.16 8.98 -8.61
C ASP A 122 1.42 8.35 -8.01
N VAL A 123 1.92 7.24 -8.61
CA VAL A 123 3.07 6.49 -8.10
C VAL A 123 4.35 6.67 -8.91
N GLU A 124 4.29 7.25 -10.09
CA GLU A 124 5.39 7.34 -11.05
C GLU A 124 6.67 7.95 -10.48
N SER A 125 6.53 8.91 -9.56
CA SER A 125 7.68 9.63 -8.97
C SER A 125 8.39 8.85 -7.86
N ILE A 126 7.80 7.75 -7.38
CA ILE A 126 8.30 7.03 -6.20
C ILE A 126 8.76 5.60 -6.51
N VAL A 127 8.51 5.11 -7.72
CA VAL A 127 8.90 3.75 -8.11
C VAL A 127 10.27 3.75 -8.78
N SER A 128 11.10 2.79 -8.39
CA SER A 128 12.42 2.57 -9.01
C SER A 128 12.37 1.61 -10.19
N THR A 129 11.42 0.67 -10.17
CA THR A 129 11.25 -0.34 -11.22
C THR A 129 9.79 -0.44 -11.59
N ALA A 130 9.49 -0.53 -12.88
CA ALA A 130 8.15 -0.74 -13.39
C ALA A 130 8.03 -2.09 -14.10
N VAL A 131 6.91 -2.77 -13.87
CA VAL A 131 6.53 -4.00 -14.56
C VAL A 131 5.15 -3.80 -15.17
N PHE A 132 5.06 -3.80 -16.48
CA PHE A 132 3.80 -3.69 -17.21
C PHE A 132 3.29 -5.09 -17.54
N MET A 133 2.03 -5.35 -17.17
CA MET A 133 1.40 -6.66 -17.37
C MET A 133 0.12 -6.52 -18.18
N SER A 134 -0.11 -7.49 -19.07
CA SER A 134 -1.36 -7.62 -19.81
C SER A 134 -1.72 -9.08 -19.98
N ALA A 135 -2.99 -9.43 -19.80
CA ALA A 135 -3.51 -10.79 -19.94
C ALA A 135 -2.67 -11.85 -19.18
N GLY A 136 -2.18 -11.50 -17.99
CA GLY A 136 -1.37 -12.40 -17.14
C GLY A 136 0.08 -12.55 -17.58
N GLN A 137 0.55 -11.79 -18.57
CA GLN A 137 1.94 -11.83 -19.06
C GLN A 137 2.67 -10.52 -18.77
N VAL A 138 3.96 -10.62 -18.47
CA VAL A 138 4.85 -9.47 -18.37
C VAL A 138 5.17 -8.99 -19.79
N PHE A 139 4.86 -7.75 -20.04
CA PHE A 139 4.94 -7.11 -21.33
C PHE A 139 6.22 -6.29 -21.49
N LEU A 140 6.53 -5.51 -20.45
CA LEU A 140 7.72 -4.68 -20.35
C LEU A 140 8.13 -4.59 -18.89
N THR A 141 9.42 -4.64 -18.60
CA THR A 141 9.98 -4.39 -17.29
C THR A 141 11.28 -3.61 -17.39
N GLY A 142 11.57 -2.77 -16.42
CA GLY A 142 12.83 -2.05 -16.37
C GLY A 142 12.89 -1.01 -15.26
N ASP A 143 14.06 -0.42 -15.12
CA ASP A 143 14.27 0.77 -14.30
C ASP A 143 13.39 1.92 -14.78
N ALA A 144 12.71 2.60 -13.87
CA ALA A 144 11.73 3.62 -14.20
C ALA A 144 12.34 4.82 -14.95
N ASP A 145 13.55 5.26 -14.57
CA ASP A 145 14.25 6.37 -15.24
C ASP A 145 14.74 5.97 -16.62
N GLN A 146 15.25 4.72 -16.76
CA GLN A 146 15.67 4.19 -18.05
C GLN A 146 14.47 4.06 -19.00
N LEU A 147 13.34 3.58 -18.54
CA LEU A 147 12.13 3.50 -19.36
C LEU A 147 11.69 4.88 -19.83
N ARG A 148 11.62 5.87 -18.93
CA ARG A 148 11.27 7.24 -19.30
C ARG A 148 12.23 7.83 -20.33
N SER A 149 13.53 7.63 -20.17
CA SER A 149 14.53 8.15 -21.09
C SER A 149 14.55 7.43 -22.44
N THR A 150 14.37 6.11 -22.46
CA THR A 150 14.37 5.30 -23.68
C THR A 150 13.17 5.62 -24.57
N TYR A 151 12.00 5.71 -23.96
CA TYR A 151 10.74 5.93 -24.70
C TYR A 151 10.33 7.40 -24.80
N GLN A 152 11.10 8.32 -24.22
CA GLN A 152 10.85 9.77 -24.24
C GLN A 152 9.44 10.14 -23.77
N THR A 153 8.91 9.43 -22.77
CA THR A 153 7.56 9.64 -22.24
C THR A 153 7.49 9.21 -20.78
N SER A 154 6.43 9.60 -20.06
CA SER A 154 6.15 9.15 -18.71
C SER A 154 5.77 7.65 -18.65
N LEU A 155 5.82 7.03 -17.47
CA LEU A 155 5.33 5.65 -17.31
C LEU A 155 3.84 5.56 -17.63
N ASP A 156 3.04 6.58 -17.28
CA ASP A 156 1.62 6.64 -17.66
C ASP A 156 1.44 6.74 -19.18
N GLY A 157 2.29 7.54 -19.87
CA GLY A 157 2.30 7.63 -21.32
C GLY A 157 2.63 6.30 -21.99
N LEU A 158 3.62 5.56 -21.47
CA LEU A 158 3.94 4.20 -21.91
C LEU A 158 2.75 3.26 -21.74
N PHE A 159 2.14 3.24 -20.56
CA PHE A 159 0.99 2.40 -20.26
C PHE A 159 -0.14 2.67 -21.26
N ARG A 160 -0.55 3.92 -21.45
CA ARG A 160 -1.61 4.28 -22.38
C ARG A 160 -1.28 3.93 -23.84
N GLY A 161 0.00 3.97 -24.20
CA GLY A 161 0.45 3.58 -25.54
C GLY A 161 0.35 2.09 -25.82
N MET A 162 0.53 1.25 -24.78
CA MET A 162 0.49 -0.22 -24.88
C MET A 162 -0.94 -0.79 -24.93
N TYR A 163 -1.93 -0.07 -24.43
CA TYR A 163 -3.33 -0.53 -24.32
C TYR A 163 -4.29 0.18 -25.30
N ARG A 164 -3.76 0.75 -26.35
CA ARG A 164 -4.54 1.33 -27.46
C ARG A 164 -4.81 0.33 -28.56
#